data_a893a4607d4af85d397070a2eedaa851
#
_entry.id   a893a4607d4af85d397070a2eedaa851
#
_cell.length_a   1.000
_cell.length_b   1.000
_cell.length_c   1.000
_cell.angle_alpha   90.00
_cell.angle_beta   90.00
_cell.angle_gamma   90.00
#
_symmetry.space_group_name_H-M   'P 1'
#
loop_
_entity.id
_entity.type
_entity.pdbx_description
1 polymer ?
#
loop_
_entity_poly.entity_id
_entity_poly.type
_entity_poly.pdbx_seq_one_letter_code
_entity_poly.pdbx_strand_id
1 'polypeptide(L)'
;VRVTVCAADPLGLSHVCVHCPGLTDADFSDRPTVVCSEKDLLVLSVVFIFGAYAKEGLKEYFVYRAGPGLPSLHLLPGPFPRVLTKADVALVPREDGAHFLLPVLCFTLGRWVYDLHVFSSMTWAWSVKEVEGDVSPGARAEVSHIIASKVILLGEGTVGWVDLWRGIVVRNVLEEMPVLRFIPLPPLMPGHREGPKSSPWPIRNVSCRDGLIKYVEIEKHQRHDPDERPFDDIDTLYEADCLKKPKVMGWKAMTWYRRFSCDRWSKGSVAYDKEISVDQPMHSVLLPELTDDNAGELTLKDMLASYPVSSLADHCDDVVYMLCESKSGTKKSWLITVDLKKKILVELAPFPLEGYYSPAHPSELSNYLNVAPAEEEDTSEGP
;
A
#
# COMPACT_ATOMS: atom_id res chain seq x y z
N VAL A 1 -21.38 16.06 5.29
CA VAL A 1 -20.33 15.06 5.58
C VAL A 1 -19.34 15.65 6.56
N ARG A 2 -18.95 14.89 7.57
CA ARG A 2 -17.87 15.22 8.51
C ARG A 2 -16.85 14.09 8.52
N VAL A 3 -15.61 14.41 8.77
CA VAL A 3 -14.50 13.44 8.82
C VAL A 3 -13.77 13.61 10.15
N THR A 4 -13.53 12.49 10.81
CA THR A 4 -12.69 12.42 12.01
C THR A 4 -11.52 11.48 11.72
N VAL A 5 -10.31 11.93 11.98
CA VAL A 5 -9.11 11.08 11.87
C VAL A 5 -8.74 10.62 13.27
N CYS A 6 -8.70 9.32 13.46
CA CYS A 6 -8.27 8.67 14.69
C CYS A 6 -6.84 8.19 14.50
N ALA A 7 -5.89 8.96 15.02
CA ALA A 7 -4.48 8.57 15.00
C ALA A 7 -4.22 7.49 16.06
N ALA A 8 -3.40 6.52 15.71
CA ALA A 8 -2.87 5.52 16.63
C ALA A 8 -1.36 5.69 16.74
N ASP A 9 -0.79 5.32 17.88
CA ASP A 9 0.65 5.25 18.07
C ASP A 9 1.28 4.25 17.08
N PRO A 10 2.57 4.38 16.76
CA PRO A 10 3.29 3.49 15.84
C PRO A 10 3.01 2.01 16.12
N LEU A 11 2.86 1.26 15.04
CA LEU A 11 2.30 -0.07 14.86
C LEU A 11 0.77 -0.16 15.04
N GLY A 12 0.10 0.80 15.68
CA GLY A 12 -1.34 0.91 15.62
C GLY A 12 -1.78 1.43 14.23
N LEU A 13 -2.97 0.99 13.79
CA LEU A 13 -3.56 1.48 12.55
C LEU A 13 -4.40 2.71 12.82
N SER A 14 -3.96 3.86 12.32
CA SER A 14 -4.79 5.04 12.23
C SER A 14 -5.96 4.79 11.28
N HIS A 15 -7.13 5.32 11.59
CA HIS A 15 -8.31 5.17 10.75
C HIS A 15 -9.09 6.47 10.60
N VAL A 16 -9.95 6.50 9.62
CA VAL A 16 -10.77 7.65 9.29
C VAL A 16 -12.24 7.26 9.43
N CYS A 17 -12.98 8.03 10.23
CA CYS A 17 -14.43 7.91 10.35
C CYS A 17 -15.11 8.97 9.51
N VAL A 18 -16.11 8.58 8.73
CA VAL A 18 -16.95 9.48 7.94
C VAL A 18 -18.35 9.48 8.54
N HIS A 19 -18.83 10.66 8.88
CA HIS A 19 -20.17 10.86 9.42
C HIS A 19 -21.01 11.66 8.43
N CYS A 20 -22.13 11.09 8.01
CA CYS A 20 -23.11 11.71 7.11
C CYS A 20 -24.45 11.87 7.87
N PRO A 21 -24.77 13.06 8.39
CA PRO A 21 -26.02 13.27 9.13
C PRO A 21 -27.23 12.91 8.28
N GLY A 22 -28.15 12.14 8.85
CA GLY A 22 -29.39 11.71 8.19
C GLY A 22 -29.27 10.47 7.33
N LEU A 23 -28.06 9.88 7.20
CA LEU A 23 -27.83 8.60 6.54
C LEU A 23 -27.53 7.51 7.57
N THR A 24 -27.84 6.28 7.21
CA THR A 24 -27.58 5.05 7.95
C THR A 24 -26.59 4.17 7.21
N ASP A 25 -26.08 3.12 7.82
CA ASP A 25 -25.15 2.17 7.16
C ASP A 25 -25.75 1.55 5.90
N ALA A 26 -27.08 1.44 5.82
CA ALA A 26 -27.78 0.92 4.64
C ALA A 26 -27.72 1.85 3.43
N ASP A 27 -27.36 3.11 3.63
CA ASP A 27 -27.24 4.11 2.55
C ASP A 27 -25.85 4.10 1.88
N PHE A 28 -24.94 3.20 2.32
CA PHE A 28 -23.59 3.04 1.79
C PHE A 28 -23.41 1.65 1.17
N SER A 29 -22.80 1.59 -0.01
CA SER A 29 -22.46 0.32 -0.67
C SER A 29 -21.23 -0.34 -0.05
N ASP A 30 -20.32 0.47 0.47
CA ASP A 30 -19.05 0.02 1.02
C ASP A 30 -18.55 1.02 2.08
N ARG A 31 -17.57 0.61 2.85
CA ARG A 31 -16.92 1.50 3.82
C ARG A 31 -16.17 2.61 3.09
N PRO A 32 -16.12 3.83 3.65
CA PRO A 32 -15.26 4.89 3.13
C PRO A 32 -13.82 4.42 3.01
N THR A 33 -13.17 4.76 1.90
CA THR A 33 -11.83 4.28 1.58
C THR A 33 -10.86 5.45 1.40
N VAL A 34 -9.69 5.36 2.02
CA VAL A 34 -8.58 6.27 1.73
C VAL A 34 -8.02 5.94 0.35
N VAL A 35 -8.06 6.91 -0.56
CA VAL A 35 -7.53 6.79 -1.92
C VAL A 35 -6.05 7.10 -1.95
N CYS A 36 -5.65 8.25 -1.40
CA CYS A 36 -4.26 8.65 -1.24
C CYS A 36 -4.13 9.68 -0.11
N SER A 37 -2.93 9.80 0.44
CA SER A 37 -2.59 10.82 1.44
C SER A 37 -1.17 11.33 1.21
N GLU A 38 -0.94 12.60 1.48
CA GLU A 38 0.38 13.23 1.42
C GLU A 38 0.39 14.45 2.33
N LYS A 39 1.35 14.51 3.24
CA LYS A 39 1.46 15.57 4.26
C LYS A 39 0.14 15.75 5.04
N ASP A 40 -0.43 16.96 5.00
CA ASP A 40 -1.68 17.36 5.66
C ASP A 40 -2.95 17.02 4.88
N LEU A 41 -2.82 16.41 3.71
CA LEU A 41 -3.92 16.15 2.77
C LEU A 41 -4.28 14.66 2.69
N LEU A 42 -5.57 14.39 2.53
CA LEU A 42 -6.13 13.06 2.39
C LEU A 42 -7.26 13.07 1.36
N VAL A 43 -7.27 12.14 0.42
CA VAL A 43 -8.40 11.92 -0.49
C VAL A 43 -9.19 10.70 -0.04
N LEU A 44 -10.49 10.88 0.16
CA LEU A 44 -11.45 9.86 0.57
C LEU A 44 -12.41 9.55 -0.56
N SER A 45 -12.83 8.30 -0.65
CA SER A 45 -13.90 7.83 -1.51
C SER A 45 -15.05 7.32 -0.65
N VAL A 46 -16.28 7.74 -0.95
CA VAL A 46 -17.51 7.28 -0.32
C VAL A 46 -18.49 6.83 -1.41
N VAL A 47 -19.12 5.68 -1.24
CA VAL A 47 -20.09 5.14 -2.21
C VAL A 47 -21.48 5.12 -1.58
N PHE A 48 -22.34 6.00 -2.08
CA PHE A 48 -23.74 6.12 -1.64
C PHE A 48 -24.67 5.27 -2.50
N ILE A 49 -25.65 4.61 -1.88
CA ILE A 49 -26.68 3.80 -2.54
C ILE A 49 -28.07 4.29 -2.16
N PHE A 50 -28.51 5.35 -2.80
CA PHE A 50 -29.86 5.89 -2.57
C PHE A 50 -30.55 6.29 -3.88
N GLY A 51 -31.87 6.26 -3.88
CA GLY A 51 -32.68 6.69 -5.01
C GLY A 51 -32.35 6.00 -6.32
N ALA A 52 -32.04 6.77 -7.36
CA ALA A 52 -31.68 6.26 -8.68
C ALA A 52 -30.36 5.46 -8.70
N TYR A 53 -29.51 5.65 -7.72
CA TYR A 53 -28.20 5.01 -7.58
C TYR A 53 -28.21 3.74 -6.74
N ALA A 54 -29.37 3.23 -6.35
CA ALA A 54 -29.49 2.04 -5.49
C ALA A 54 -28.84 0.76 -6.06
N LYS A 55 -28.66 0.68 -7.38
CA LYS A 55 -28.03 -0.49 -8.04
C LYS A 55 -26.53 -0.31 -8.33
N GLU A 56 -26.11 0.90 -8.68
CA GLU A 56 -24.75 1.16 -9.18
C GLU A 56 -23.89 1.89 -8.14
N GLY A 57 -24.53 2.54 -7.17
CA GLY A 57 -23.88 3.43 -6.22
C GLY A 57 -23.40 4.74 -6.84
N LEU A 58 -23.50 5.82 -6.09
CA LEU A 58 -22.90 7.11 -6.42
C LEU A 58 -21.58 7.21 -5.70
N LYS A 59 -20.47 7.16 -6.43
CA LYS A 59 -19.13 7.29 -5.86
C LYS A 59 -18.68 8.73 -5.88
N GLU A 60 -18.47 9.29 -4.70
CA GLU A 60 -18.00 10.64 -4.48
C GLU A 60 -16.61 10.65 -3.84
N TYR A 61 -15.84 11.70 -4.12
CA TYR A 61 -14.49 11.87 -3.58
C TYR A 61 -14.40 13.18 -2.81
N PHE A 62 -13.75 13.11 -1.67
CA PHE A 62 -13.56 14.26 -0.79
C PHE A 62 -12.08 14.47 -0.52
N VAL A 63 -11.65 15.72 -0.50
CA VAL A 63 -10.32 16.09 0.00
C VAL A 63 -10.48 16.63 1.41
N TYR A 64 -9.82 15.99 2.34
CA TYR A 64 -9.66 16.44 3.72
C TYR A 64 -8.29 17.07 3.88
N ARG A 65 -8.22 18.22 4.53
CA ARG A 65 -6.97 18.90 4.93
C ARG A 65 -6.95 18.99 6.45
N ALA A 66 -5.89 18.46 7.08
CA ALA A 66 -5.75 18.42 8.53
C ALA A 66 -5.27 19.76 9.14
N GLY A 67 -4.41 20.50 8.43
CA GLY A 67 -3.82 21.77 8.87
C GLY A 67 -3.12 22.50 7.74
N PRO A 68 -2.46 23.66 7.98
CA PRO A 68 -2.50 24.46 9.20
C PRO A 68 -3.86 25.19 9.36
N GLY A 69 -4.32 25.32 10.60
CA GLY A 69 -5.61 25.96 10.93
C GLY A 69 -6.72 24.97 11.21
N LEU A 70 -7.98 25.34 10.97
CA LEU A 70 -9.12 24.45 11.14
C LEU A 70 -9.15 23.41 10.01
N PRO A 71 -9.41 22.13 10.34
CA PRO A 71 -9.56 21.10 9.33
C PRO A 71 -10.68 21.45 8.34
N SER A 72 -10.45 21.12 7.07
CA SER A 72 -11.44 21.37 6.01
C SER A 72 -11.73 20.11 5.20
N LEU A 73 -12.95 20.03 4.66
CA LEU A 73 -13.40 18.94 3.81
C LEU A 73 -14.11 19.51 2.60
N HIS A 74 -13.64 19.15 1.41
CA HIS A 74 -14.19 19.62 0.15
C HIS A 74 -14.54 18.45 -0.77
N LEU A 75 -15.71 18.55 -1.41
CA LEU A 75 -16.12 17.61 -2.45
C LEU A 75 -15.31 17.87 -3.73
N LEU A 76 -14.73 16.84 -4.31
CA LEU A 76 -14.10 16.95 -5.63
C LEU A 76 -15.17 16.97 -6.72
N PRO A 77 -15.10 17.93 -7.67
CA PRO A 77 -16.08 18.01 -8.74
C PRO A 77 -15.85 16.94 -9.81
N GLY A 78 -16.93 16.28 -10.26
CA GLY A 78 -16.94 15.48 -11.48
C GLY A 78 -17.00 16.34 -12.76
N PRO A 79 -16.94 15.75 -13.96
CA PRO A 79 -16.78 14.30 -14.16
C PRO A 79 -15.36 13.80 -13.90
N PHE A 80 -15.24 12.62 -13.31
CA PHE A 80 -13.94 12.00 -13.08
C PHE A 80 -13.46 11.27 -14.34
N PRO A 81 -12.13 11.26 -14.61
CA PRO A 81 -11.58 10.55 -15.77
C PRO A 81 -11.85 9.04 -15.74
N ARG A 82 -11.94 8.49 -14.55
CA ARG A 82 -12.26 7.11 -14.22
C ARG A 82 -12.61 7.00 -12.73
N VAL A 83 -13.00 5.83 -12.28
CA VAL A 83 -13.09 5.52 -10.85
C VAL A 83 -11.68 5.65 -10.25
N LEU A 84 -11.49 6.63 -9.37
CA LEU A 84 -10.19 6.88 -8.75
C LEU A 84 -9.92 5.82 -7.67
N THR A 85 -8.76 5.20 -7.76
CA THR A 85 -8.27 4.25 -6.77
C THR A 85 -6.84 4.62 -6.36
N LYS A 86 -6.34 4.01 -5.31
CA LYS A 86 -4.94 4.18 -4.87
C LYS A 86 -3.90 3.78 -5.92
N ALA A 87 -4.31 3.05 -6.95
CA ALA A 87 -3.45 2.67 -8.06
C ALA A 87 -3.39 3.73 -9.16
N ASP A 88 -4.33 4.68 -9.16
CA ASP A 88 -4.53 5.60 -10.27
C ASP A 88 -4.04 7.02 -9.96
N VAL A 89 -4.30 7.51 -8.74
CA VAL A 89 -4.16 8.92 -8.40
C VAL A 89 -3.05 9.15 -7.39
N ALA A 90 -2.24 10.18 -7.65
CA ALA A 90 -1.34 10.77 -6.67
C ALA A 90 -1.94 12.04 -6.07
N LEU A 91 -1.45 12.42 -4.90
CA LEU A 91 -1.68 13.73 -4.31
C LEU A 91 -0.34 14.48 -4.32
N VAL A 92 -0.26 15.54 -5.10
CA VAL A 92 0.98 16.33 -5.28
C VAL A 92 0.80 17.72 -4.67
N PRO A 93 1.27 17.95 -3.43
CA PRO A 93 1.26 19.29 -2.84
C PRO A 93 2.13 20.25 -3.66
N ARG A 94 1.70 21.51 -3.75
CA ARG A 94 2.49 22.58 -4.35
C ARG A 94 3.40 23.22 -3.32
N GLU A 95 4.45 23.90 -3.77
CA GLU A 95 5.44 24.56 -2.93
C GLU A 95 4.84 25.63 -2.01
N ASP A 96 3.73 26.25 -2.44
CA ASP A 96 3.01 27.23 -1.64
C ASP A 96 2.29 26.65 -0.41
N GLY A 97 2.26 25.32 -0.26
CA GLY A 97 1.58 24.61 0.81
C GLY A 97 0.05 24.74 0.81
N ALA A 98 -0.51 25.66 0.01
CA ALA A 98 -1.96 25.92 -0.06
C ALA A 98 -2.65 25.07 -1.13
N HIS A 99 -1.96 24.84 -2.26
CA HIS A 99 -2.52 24.18 -3.42
C HIS A 99 -1.97 22.75 -3.61
N PHE A 100 -2.71 21.96 -4.36
CA PHE A 100 -2.32 20.58 -4.72
C PHE A 100 -2.83 20.23 -6.12
N LEU A 101 -2.25 19.17 -6.68
CA LEU A 101 -2.69 18.51 -7.89
C LEU A 101 -3.07 17.05 -7.61
N LEU A 102 -4.05 16.54 -8.36
CA LEU A 102 -4.37 15.10 -8.41
C LEU A 102 -4.16 14.60 -9.85
N PRO A 103 -2.95 14.16 -10.20
CA PRO A 103 -2.70 13.54 -11.49
C PRO A 103 -3.19 12.10 -11.52
N VAL A 104 -3.85 11.75 -12.64
CA VAL A 104 -4.35 10.41 -12.94
C VAL A 104 -3.88 10.02 -14.33
N LEU A 105 -3.15 8.92 -14.43
CA LEU A 105 -2.68 8.38 -15.70
C LEU A 105 -3.69 7.37 -16.22
N CYS A 106 -4.33 7.65 -17.35
CA CYS A 106 -5.30 6.79 -17.99
C CYS A 106 -4.74 6.21 -19.28
N PHE A 107 -4.80 4.90 -19.44
CA PHE A 107 -4.46 4.23 -20.69
C PHE A 107 -5.65 4.22 -21.62
N THR A 108 -5.49 4.74 -22.84
CA THR A 108 -6.54 4.81 -23.86
C THR A 108 -6.42 3.63 -24.80
N LEU A 109 -7.37 2.66 -24.64
CA LEU A 109 -7.49 1.51 -25.53
C LEU A 109 -7.74 1.97 -26.97
N GLY A 110 -6.94 1.45 -27.92
CA GLY A 110 -7.06 1.73 -29.34
C GLY A 110 -6.08 2.77 -29.90
N ARG A 111 -5.54 3.66 -29.08
CA ARG A 111 -4.48 4.59 -29.49
C ARG A 111 -3.09 4.21 -28.98
N TRP A 112 -3.01 3.31 -27.99
CA TRP A 112 -1.77 2.93 -27.30
C TRP A 112 -1.03 4.14 -26.69
N VAL A 113 -1.78 5.12 -26.23
CA VAL A 113 -1.30 6.33 -25.58
C VAL A 113 -1.86 6.45 -24.17
N TYR A 114 -1.19 7.23 -23.36
CA TYR A 114 -1.68 7.58 -22.03
C TYR A 114 -2.20 9.03 -22.07
N ASP A 115 -3.35 9.25 -21.46
CA ASP A 115 -3.87 10.58 -21.15
C ASP A 115 -3.57 10.88 -19.68
N LEU A 116 -2.98 12.03 -19.42
CA LEU A 116 -2.79 12.53 -18.08
C LEU A 116 -3.91 13.53 -17.75
N HIS A 117 -4.80 13.10 -16.89
CA HIS A 117 -5.80 13.96 -16.29
C HIS A 117 -5.22 14.58 -15.02
N VAL A 118 -5.38 15.90 -14.86
CA VAL A 118 -4.88 16.59 -13.67
C VAL A 118 -5.99 17.47 -13.11
N PHE A 119 -6.37 17.19 -11.88
CA PHE A 119 -7.16 18.12 -11.09
C PHE A 119 -6.25 19.15 -10.46
N SER A 120 -6.62 20.42 -10.51
CA SER A 120 -5.92 21.52 -9.84
C SER A 120 -6.80 22.18 -8.81
N SER A 121 -6.33 22.24 -7.56
CA SER A 121 -7.05 22.95 -6.48
C SER A 121 -7.04 24.47 -6.65
N MET A 122 -6.19 25.03 -7.50
CA MET A 122 -6.21 26.46 -7.83
C MET A 122 -7.42 26.84 -8.68
N THR A 123 -7.75 26.03 -9.68
CA THR A 123 -8.88 26.26 -10.59
C THR A 123 -10.12 25.49 -10.21
N TRP A 124 -9.98 24.54 -9.28
CA TRP A 124 -11.00 23.59 -8.83
C TRP A 124 -11.62 22.80 -10.00
N ALA A 125 -10.78 22.44 -10.98
CA ALA A 125 -11.21 21.81 -12.23
C ALA A 125 -10.19 20.76 -12.72
N TRP A 126 -10.71 19.83 -13.54
CA TRP A 126 -9.91 18.84 -14.25
C TRP A 126 -9.42 19.40 -15.60
N SER A 127 -8.22 19.05 -15.97
CA SER A 127 -7.63 19.27 -17.28
C SER A 127 -7.05 17.97 -17.83
N VAL A 128 -6.93 17.86 -19.15
CA VAL A 128 -6.38 16.67 -19.82
C VAL A 128 -5.19 17.10 -20.67
N LYS A 129 -4.10 16.37 -20.55
CA LYS A 129 -2.91 16.50 -21.39
C LYS A 129 -2.68 15.17 -22.11
N GLU A 130 -2.66 15.17 -23.43
CA GLU A 130 -2.20 14.02 -24.18
C GLU A 130 -0.72 13.77 -23.87
N VAL A 131 -0.38 12.51 -23.65
CA VAL A 131 0.98 12.09 -23.38
C VAL A 131 1.51 11.41 -24.62
N GLU A 132 2.13 12.16 -25.51
CA GLU A 132 3.01 11.55 -26.50
C GLU A 132 4.27 11.05 -25.78
N GLY A 133 4.32 9.73 -25.57
CA GLY A 133 5.49 9.13 -24.95
C GLY A 133 6.64 9.07 -25.92
N ASP A 134 7.69 9.84 -25.72
CA ASP A 134 9.01 9.49 -26.24
C ASP A 134 9.56 8.33 -25.39
N VAL A 135 8.93 7.16 -25.58
CA VAL A 135 9.37 5.91 -24.98
C VAL A 135 10.30 5.29 -25.98
N SER A 136 11.55 5.05 -25.60
CA SER A 136 12.49 4.33 -26.45
C SER A 136 11.81 3.07 -27.03
N PRO A 137 12.06 2.69 -28.29
CA PRO A 137 11.35 1.60 -28.99
C PRO A 137 11.28 0.29 -28.20
N GLY A 138 12.30 -0.04 -27.40
CA GLY A 138 12.31 -1.21 -26.53
C GLY A 138 11.39 -1.11 -25.30
N ALA A 139 11.21 0.10 -24.75
CA ALA A 139 10.38 0.32 -23.58
C ALA A 139 8.88 0.49 -23.93
N ARG A 140 8.52 0.76 -25.19
CA ARG A 140 7.12 0.87 -25.63
C ARG A 140 6.31 -0.39 -25.36
N ALA A 141 6.87 -1.55 -25.62
CA ALA A 141 6.18 -2.83 -25.36
C ALA A 141 5.98 -3.07 -23.86
N GLU A 142 6.90 -2.66 -23.01
CA GLU A 142 6.82 -2.80 -21.55
C GLU A 142 5.82 -1.81 -20.96
N VAL A 143 5.85 -0.55 -21.40
CA VAL A 143 4.96 0.52 -20.92
C VAL A 143 3.51 0.28 -21.31
N SER A 144 3.24 -0.25 -22.52
CA SER A 144 1.89 -0.48 -23.01
C SER A 144 1.06 -1.52 -22.23
N HIS A 145 1.71 -2.30 -21.38
CA HIS A 145 1.08 -3.35 -20.58
C HIS A 145 1.14 -3.10 -19.07
N ILE A 146 1.47 -1.88 -18.64
CA ILE A 146 1.54 -1.53 -17.22
C ILE A 146 0.15 -1.48 -16.61
N ILE A 147 -0.02 -2.25 -15.54
CA ILE A 147 -1.20 -2.22 -14.65
C ILE A 147 -0.71 -1.70 -13.32
N ALA A 148 -0.95 -0.41 -13.07
CA ALA A 148 -0.54 0.21 -11.83
C ALA A 148 -1.19 -0.49 -10.62
N SER A 149 -0.38 -0.82 -9.64
CA SER A 149 -0.79 -1.34 -8.34
C SER A 149 -0.90 -0.22 -7.31
N LYS A 150 -0.04 0.79 -7.42
CA LYS A 150 0.00 1.96 -6.55
C LYS A 150 0.70 3.13 -7.23
N VAL A 151 0.61 4.30 -6.58
CA VAL A 151 1.32 5.51 -7.00
C VAL A 151 2.30 5.92 -5.89
N ILE A 152 3.46 6.46 -6.29
CA ILE A 152 4.48 7.02 -5.40
C ILE A 152 4.90 8.40 -5.89
N LEU A 153 5.31 9.26 -4.95
CA LEU A 153 5.96 10.52 -5.27
C LEU A 153 7.47 10.35 -5.27
N LEU A 154 8.12 10.87 -6.31
CA LEU A 154 9.56 10.80 -6.49
C LEU A 154 10.26 12.15 -6.18
N GLY A 155 9.47 13.16 -5.81
CA GLY A 155 9.91 14.54 -5.54
C GLY A 155 9.65 15.49 -6.71
N GLU A 156 9.64 16.80 -6.42
CA GLU A 156 9.56 17.89 -7.40
C GLU A 156 8.45 17.73 -8.47
N GLY A 157 7.26 17.31 -8.04
CA GLY A 157 6.13 17.08 -8.96
C GLY A 157 6.26 15.84 -9.82
N THR A 158 7.26 15.01 -9.58
CA THR A 158 7.46 13.74 -10.29
C THR A 158 6.66 12.63 -9.64
N VAL A 159 5.83 11.96 -10.44
CA VAL A 159 4.94 10.89 -10.02
C VAL A 159 5.35 9.58 -10.69
N GLY A 160 5.29 8.50 -9.94
CA GLY A 160 5.57 7.14 -10.40
C GLY A 160 4.34 6.23 -10.24
N TRP A 161 3.80 5.72 -11.35
CA TRP A 161 2.77 4.67 -11.35
C TRP A 161 3.45 3.31 -11.36
N VAL A 162 3.29 2.56 -10.29
CA VAL A 162 4.03 1.33 -10.01
C VAL A 162 3.22 0.11 -10.41
N ASP A 163 3.69 -0.63 -11.40
CA ASP A 163 3.33 -2.02 -11.60
C ASP A 163 4.31 -2.90 -10.82
N LEU A 164 3.83 -3.52 -9.74
CA LEU A 164 4.67 -4.31 -8.85
C LEU A 164 5.25 -5.58 -9.50
N TRP A 165 4.79 -5.96 -10.69
CA TRP A 165 5.39 -7.06 -11.45
C TRP A 165 6.48 -6.60 -12.43
N ARG A 166 6.37 -5.38 -12.96
CA ARG A 166 7.17 -4.94 -14.10
C ARG A 166 8.08 -3.77 -13.80
N GLY A 167 7.50 -2.65 -13.30
CA GLY A 167 8.27 -1.43 -13.17
C GLY A 167 7.44 -0.20 -12.80
N ILE A 168 8.04 0.93 -12.95
CA ILE A 168 7.47 2.24 -12.59
C ILE A 168 7.43 3.12 -13.83
N VAL A 169 6.24 3.54 -14.23
CA VAL A 169 6.06 4.61 -15.23
C VAL A 169 6.17 5.94 -14.49
N VAL A 170 7.08 6.78 -14.95
CA VAL A 170 7.42 8.02 -14.25
C VAL A 170 7.17 9.22 -15.14
N ARG A 171 6.59 10.28 -14.55
CA ARG A 171 6.34 11.55 -15.21
C ARG A 171 6.41 12.71 -14.24
N ASN A 172 7.02 13.84 -14.65
CA ASN A 172 6.86 15.09 -13.96
C ASN A 172 5.56 15.76 -14.43
N VAL A 173 4.60 15.97 -13.51
CA VAL A 173 3.28 16.51 -13.83
C VAL A 173 3.25 18.04 -13.87
N LEU A 174 4.33 18.70 -13.45
CA LEU A 174 4.51 20.14 -13.45
C LEU A 174 5.08 20.66 -14.79
N GLU A 175 5.78 19.82 -15.54
CA GLU A 175 6.34 20.16 -16.83
C GLU A 175 5.25 20.28 -17.91
N GLU A 176 5.43 21.20 -18.85
CA GLU A 176 4.48 21.39 -19.96
C GLU A 176 4.55 20.24 -20.97
N MET A 177 5.76 19.77 -21.28
CA MET A 177 6.02 18.68 -22.22
C MET A 177 6.82 17.54 -21.54
N PRO A 178 6.19 16.85 -20.60
CA PRO A 178 6.91 15.84 -19.83
C PRO A 178 7.06 14.53 -20.61
N VAL A 179 8.25 13.96 -20.52
CA VAL A 179 8.59 12.67 -21.12
C VAL A 179 8.19 11.54 -20.16
N LEU A 180 7.52 10.49 -20.67
CA LEU A 180 7.31 9.26 -19.93
C LEU A 180 8.62 8.48 -19.85
N ARG A 181 9.03 8.16 -18.64
CA ARG A 181 10.19 7.30 -18.37
C ARG A 181 9.71 5.99 -17.75
N PHE A 182 10.43 4.90 -18.03
CA PHE A 182 10.19 3.61 -17.42
C PHE A 182 11.40 3.17 -16.58
N ILE A 183 11.13 2.76 -15.37
CA ILE A 183 12.12 2.21 -14.45
C ILE A 183 11.77 0.75 -14.20
N PRO A 184 12.51 -0.22 -14.76
CA PRO A 184 12.26 -1.63 -14.46
C PRO A 184 12.53 -1.92 -12.98
N LEU A 185 11.73 -2.80 -12.38
CA LEU A 185 11.99 -3.30 -11.03
C LEU A 185 13.18 -4.29 -11.03
N PRO A 186 13.77 -4.57 -9.86
CA PRO A 186 14.79 -5.61 -9.74
C PRO A 186 14.30 -6.96 -10.27
N PRO A 187 15.24 -7.84 -10.71
CA PRO A 187 14.90 -9.18 -11.15
C PRO A 187 14.10 -9.95 -10.09
N LEU A 188 13.10 -10.70 -10.54
CA LEU A 188 12.27 -11.54 -9.69
C LEU A 188 13.11 -12.55 -8.92
N MET A 189 12.74 -12.79 -7.67
CA MET A 189 13.27 -13.94 -6.92
C MET A 189 12.94 -15.27 -7.62
N PRO A 190 13.79 -16.31 -7.47
CA PRO A 190 13.64 -17.58 -8.19
C PRO A 190 12.24 -18.20 -8.11
N GLY A 191 11.57 -18.15 -6.95
CA GLY A 191 10.22 -18.68 -6.78
C GLY A 191 9.11 -17.91 -7.51
N HIS A 192 9.41 -16.74 -8.05
CA HIS A 192 8.45 -15.89 -8.77
C HIS A 192 8.73 -15.77 -10.27
N ARG A 193 9.74 -16.47 -10.80
CA ARG A 193 10.18 -16.34 -12.21
C ARG A 193 9.15 -16.77 -13.25
N GLU A 194 8.16 -17.56 -12.84
CA GLU A 194 7.09 -17.99 -13.76
C GLU A 194 6.07 -16.88 -14.07
N GLY A 195 6.28 -15.68 -13.55
CA GLY A 195 5.46 -14.50 -13.82
C GLY A 195 4.24 -14.34 -12.91
N PRO A 196 3.35 -13.38 -13.25
CA PRO A 196 2.25 -12.99 -12.39
C PRO A 196 1.13 -14.04 -12.40
N LYS A 197 1.10 -14.92 -11.42
CA LYS A 197 -0.01 -15.87 -11.19
C LYS A 197 -1.07 -15.34 -10.22
N SER A 198 -0.73 -14.29 -9.46
CA SER A 198 -1.59 -13.76 -8.38
C SER A 198 -1.32 -12.27 -8.16
N SER A 199 -2.05 -11.67 -7.21
CA SER A 199 -1.78 -10.30 -6.78
C SER A 199 -0.35 -10.16 -6.23
N PRO A 200 0.42 -9.12 -6.63
CA PRO A 200 1.77 -8.89 -6.14
C PRO A 200 1.82 -8.36 -4.70
N TRP A 201 0.75 -7.75 -4.21
CA TRP A 201 0.69 -7.08 -2.92
C TRP A 201 1.14 -7.91 -1.71
N PRO A 202 0.79 -9.20 -1.62
CA PRO A 202 1.24 -10.02 -0.49
C PRO A 202 2.74 -10.26 -0.43
N ILE A 203 3.45 -10.04 -1.55
CA ILE A 203 4.86 -10.43 -1.66
C ILE A 203 5.79 -9.29 -2.07
N ARG A 204 5.25 -8.14 -2.53
CA ARG A 204 6.08 -7.05 -3.08
C ARG A 204 5.54 -5.68 -2.72
N ASN A 205 6.48 -4.75 -2.54
CA ASN A 205 6.13 -3.34 -2.42
C ASN A 205 7.27 -2.44 -2.88
N VAL A 206 6.89 -1.22 -3.25
CA VAL A 206 7.78 -0.11 -3.56
C VAL A 206 7.39 1.08 -2.71
N SER A 207 8.35 1.72 -2.08
CA SER A 207 8.17 2.96 -1.32
C SER A 207 9.18 3.99 -1.81
N CYS A 208 8.87 5.26 -1.68
CA CYS A 208 9.79 6.34 -2.01
C CYS A 208 9.71 7.46 -0.98
N ARG A 209 10.87 8.00 -0.61
CA ARG A 209 11.01 9.22 0.18
C ARG A 209 12.27 9.97 -0.26
N ASP A 210 12.18 11.27 -0.44
CA ASP A 210 13.29 12.14 -0.82
C ASP A 210 14.11 11.61 -2.02
N GLY A 211 13.40 11.08 -3.03
CA GLY A 211 14.01 10.50 -4.22
C GLY A 211 14.74 9.17 -4.02
N LEU A 212 14.71 8.59 -2.82
CA LEU A 212 15.20 7.23 -2.57
C LEU A 212 14.05 6.24 -2.71
N ILE A 213 14.12 5.41 -3.75
CA ILE A 213 13.16 4.34 -4.02
C ILE A 213 13.66 3.08 -3.32
N LYS A 214 12.83 2.50 -2.45
CA LYS A 214 13.06 1.23 -1.78
C LYS A 214 12.08 0.19 -2.34
N TYR A 215 12.59 -0.98 -2.68
CA TYR A 215 11.81 -2.14 -3.10
C TYR A 215 12.05 -3.30 -2.15
N VAL A 216 10.98 -3.99 -1.79
CA VAL A 216 11.04 -5.20 -0.95
C VAL A 216 10.25 -6.32 -1.61
N GLU A 217 10.81 -7.53 -1.54
CA GLU A 217 10.17 -8.76 -2.01
C GLU A 217 10.30 -9.86 -0.96
N ILE A 218 9.19 -10.60 -0.75
CA ILE A 218 9.14 -11.80 0.09
C ILE A 218 8.94 -13.00 -0.83
N GLU A 219 9.81 -14.01 -0.73
CA GLU A 219 9.66 -15.31 -1.38
C GLU A 219 9.25 -16.35 -0.35
N LYS A 220 8.14 -17.07 -0.59
CA LYS A 220 7.67 -18.15 0.25
C LYS A 220 8.22 -19.48 -0.26
N HIS A 221 8.88 -20.24 0.62
CA HIS A 221 9.36 -21.58 0.31
C HIS A 221 8.21 -22.58 0.49
N GLN A 222 7.74 -23.14 -0.60
CA GLN A 222 6.67 -24.12 -0.61
C GLN A 222 7.25 -25.52 -0.78
N ARG A 223 6.72 -26.49 -0.06
CA ARG A 223 6.98 -27.91 -0.29
C ARG A 223 5.80 -28.48 -1.07
N HIS A 224 6.05 -28.97 -2.26
CA HIS A 224 5.10 -29.83 -2.94
C HIS A 224 5.16 -31.21 -2.29
N ASP A 225 4.01 -31.78 -2.00
CA ASP A 225 3.95 -33.16 -1.55
C ASP A 225 4.28 -34.05 -2.75
N PRO A 226 5.33 -34.89 -2.68
CA PRO A 226 5.68 -35.74 -3.81
C PRO A 226 4.60 -36.79 -4.15
N ASP A 227 3.63 -36.99 -3.27
CA ASP A 227 2.48 -37.89 -3.49
C ASP A 227 1.27 -37.20 -4.16
N GLU A 228 1.34 -35.90 -4.46
CA GLU A 228 0.34 -35.21 -5.29
C GLU A 228 0.51 -35.67 -6.75
N ARG A 229 -0.38 -36.60 -7.18
CA ARG A 229 -0.45 -36.97 -8.60
C ARG A 229 -0.87 -35.77 -9.43
N PRO A 230 -0.23 -35.54 -10.59
CA PRO A 230 -0.74 -34.57 -11.55
C PRO A 230 -2.19 -34.95 -11.92
N PHE A 231 -3.06 -33.98 -11.97
CA PHE A 231 -4.46 -34.19 -12.39
C PHE A 231 -4.49 -34.57 -13.87
N ASP A 232 -4.62 -35.86 -14.15
CA ASP A 232 -4.82 -36.37 -15.53
C ASP A 232 -6.31 -36.61 -15.86
N ASP A 233 -7.26 -36.43 -14.92
CA ASP A 233 -8.68 -36.73 -15.14
C ASP A 233 -9.57 -35.49 -14.98
N ILE A 234 -10.26 -35.19 -16.08
CA ILE A 234 -11.21 -34.06 -16.28
C ILE A 234 -12.49 -34.20 -15.44
N ASP A 235 -12.75 -35.37 -14.84
CA ASP A 235 -14.03 -35.68 -14.19
C ASP A 235 -14.19 -35.14 -12.76
N THR A 236 -13.17 -34.55 -12.16
CA THR A 236 -13.19 -34.03 -10.77
C THR A 236 -13.28 -32.50 -10.64
N LEU A 237 -13.74 -31.81 -11.67
CA LEU A 237 -13.91 -30.34 -11.63
C LEU A 237 -14.94 -29.82 -10.62
N TYR A 238 -15.70 -30.70 -9.96
CA TYR A 238 -16.70 -30.33 -8.95
C TYR A 238 -16.23 -30.44 -7.49
N GLU A 239 -15.03 -30.96 -7.24
CA GLU A 239 -14.41 -30.99 -5.91
C GLU A 239 -13.23 -30.01 -5.75
N ALA A 240 -13.30 -28.87 -6.42
CA ALA A 240 -12.25 -27.82 -6.44
C ALA A 240 -11.93 -27.22 -5.05
N ASP A 241 -12.70 -27.52 -4.01
CA ASP A 241 -12.44 -27.06 -2.64
C ASP A 241 -11.40 -27.90 -1.87
N CYS A 242 -10.93 -28.99 -2.44
CA CYS A 242 -9.99 -29.92 -1.78
C CYS A 242 -8.55 -29.85 -2.26
N LEU A 243 -8.19 -28.86 -3.11
CA LEU A 243 -6.78 -28.62 -3.43
C LEU A 243 -6.05 -28.16 -2.17
N LYS A 244 -5.35 -29.08 -1.52
CA LYS A 244 -4.50 -28.78 -0.36
C LYS A 244 -3.49 -27.71 -0.80
N LYS A 245 -3.65 -26.50 -0.29
CA LYS A 245 -2.70 -25.40 -0.54
C LYS A 245 -1.29 -25.90 -0.18
N PRO A 246 -0.28 -25.69 -1.03
CA PRO A 246 1.06 -26.16 -0.76
C PRO A 246 1.53 -25.65 0.60
N LYS A 247 2.13 -26.54 1.40
CA LYS A 247 2.58 -26.19 2.74
C LYS A 247 3.77 -25.22 2.65
N VAL A 248 3.59 -24.03 3.18
CA VAL A 248 4.68 -23.04 3.25
C VAL A 248 5.60 -23.45 4.39
N MET A 249 6.86 -23.74 4.05
CA MET A 249 7.89 -24.19 4.99
C MET A 249 8.65 -23.02 5.61
N GLY A 250 8.73 -21.90 4.91
CA GLY A 250 9.43 -20.70 5.37
C GLY A 250 9.34 -19.59 4.36
N TRP A 251 10.01 -18.49 4.65
CA TRP A 251 10.12 -17.35 3.76
C TRP A 251 11.48 -16.65 3.87
N LYS A 252 11.82 -15.87 2.86
CA LYS A 252 12.91 -14.91 2.94
C LYS A 252 12.45 -13.56 2.39
N ALA A 253 12.97 -12.49 2.95
CA ALA A 253 12.77 -11.13 2.47
C ALA A 253 14.06 -10.58 1.89
N MET A 254 13.94 -9.75 0.86
CA MET A 254 15.06 -9.07 0.21
C MET A 254 14.68 -7.63 -0.09
N THR A 255 15.58 -6.71 0.18
CA THR A 255 15.45 -5.29 -0.16
C THR A 255 16.36 -4.90 -1.31
N TRP A 256 15.91 -3.85 -2.04
CA TRP A 256 16.69 -3.16 -3.05
C TRP A 256 16.40 -1.66 -2.93
N TYR A 257 17.37 -0.86 -3.31
CA TYR A 257 17.22 0.59 -3.31
C TYR A 257 17.92 1.23 -4.50
N ARG A 258 17.37 2.36 -4.95
CA ARG A 258 18.01 3.23 -5.93
C ARG A 258 17.59 4.67 -5.68
N ARG A 259 18.49 5.62 -5.95
CA ARG A 259 18.08 7.00 -6.05
C ARG A 259 17.41 7.23 -7.39
N PHE A 260 16.40 8.10 -7.43
CA PHE A 260 15.71 8.43 -8.66
C PHE A 260 16.66 8.96 -9.75
N SER A 261 17.71 9.70 -9.36
CA SER A 261 18.77 10.20 -10.24
C SER A 261 19.74 9.11 -10.76
N CYS A 262 19.70 7.88 -10.23
CA CYS A 262 20.60 6.79 -10.62
C CYS A 262 19.88 5.80 -11.52
N ASP A 263 20.62 5.13 -12.43
CA ASP A 263 20.04 4.15 -13.35
C ASP A 263 20.11 2.71 -12.84
N ARG A 264 20.77 2.47 -11.71
CA ARG A 264 20.99 1.12 -11.19
C ARG A 264 20.38 0.92 -9.83
N TRP A 265 19.81 -0.28 -9.64
CA TRP A 265 19.40 -0.78 -8.34
C TRP A 265 20.60 -1.33 -7.58
N SER A 266 20.70 -0.98 -6.31
CA SER A 266 21.64 -1.56 -5.36
C SER A 266 20.91 -2.58 -4.51
N LYS A 267 21.50 -3.76 -4.33
CA LYS A 267 20.95 -4.80 -3.47
C LYS A 267 21.14 -4.40 -2.01
N GLY A 268 20.08 -4.50 -1.23
CA GLY A 268 20.08 -4.30 0.22
C GLY A 268 20.27 -5.62 0.96
N SER A 269 19.57 -5.77 2.08
CA SER A 269 19.68 -6.92 2.96
C SER A 269 18.81 -8.09 2.50
N VAL A 270 19.22 -9.29 2.92
CA VAL A 270 18.47 -10.53 2.78
C VAL A 270 18.40 -11.20 4.13
N ALA A 271 17.21 -11.58 4.56
CA ALA A 271 17.01 -12.34 5.79
C ALA A 271 15.99 -13.47 5.57
N TYR A 272 16.24 -14.60 6.21
CA TYR A 272 15.32 -15.75 6.26
C TYR A 272 14.55 -15.71 7.58
N ASP A 273 13.33 -16.22 7.59
CA ASP A 273 12.47 -16.31 8.78
C ASP A 273 13.19 -16.94 9.99
N LYS A 274 13.94 -17.99 9.77
CA LYS A 274 14.72 -18.69 10.79
C LYS A 274 15.96 -17.95 11.31
N GLU A 275 16.37 -16.87 10.64
CA GLU A 275 17.52 -16.05 11.01
C GLU A 275 17.11 -14.80 11.81
N ILE A 276 15.80 -14.50 11.86
CA ILE A 276 15.30 -13.31 12.55
C ILE A 276 15.02 -13.70 13.99
N SER A 277 15.87 -13.19 14.88
CA SER A 277 15.79 -13.46 16.31
C SER A 277 14.72 -12.60 16.99
N VAL A 278 14.15 -13.16 18.05
CA VAL A 278 13.11 -12.55 18.91
C VAL A 278 13.70 -12.38 20.31
N ASP A 279 14.56 -11.39 20.48
CA ASP A 279 15.40 -11.26 21.68
C ASP A 279 14.69 -10.65 22.89
N GLN A 280 13.53 -10.02 22.68
CA GLN A 280 12.86 -9.31 23.78
C GLN A 280 11.83 -10.21 24.47
N PRO A 281 11.90 -10.37 25.80
CA PRO A 281 10.92 -11.17 26.56
C PRO A 281 9.47 -10.75 26.32
N MET A 282 9.23 -9.45 26.09
CA MET A 282 7.90 -8.91 25.78
C MET A 282 7.35 -9.47 24.45
N HIS A 283 8.19 -9.64 23.45
CA HIS A 283 7.77 -10.20 22.15
C HIS A 283 7.38 -11.69 22.27
N SER A 284 8.08 -12.47 23.08
CA SER A 284 7.77 -13.88 23.30
C SER A 284 6.41 -14.10 23.99
N VAL A 285 6.00 -13.17 24.84
CA VAL A 285 4.67 -13.21 25.51
C VAL A 285 3.55 -12.96 24.50
N LEU A 286 3.78 -12.08 23.53
CA LEU A 286 2.80 -11.76 22.50
C LEU A 286 2.73 -12.79 21.37
N LEU A 287 3.76 -13.61 21.22
CA LEU A 287 3.87 -14.69 20.23
C LEU A 287 3.97 -16.08 20.90
N PRO A 288 2.94 -16.50 21.63
CA PRO A 288 2.97 -17.81 22.32
C PRO A 288 3.08 -19.00 21.35
N GLU A 289 2.84 -18.76 20.06
CA GLU A 289 3.00 -19.75 18.99
C GLU A 289 4.45 -20.01 18.60
N LEU A 290 5.40 -19.19 19.04
CA LEU A 290 6.83 -19.45 18.83
C LEU A 290 7.26 -20.56 19.79
N THR A 291 7.48 -21.73 19.26
CA THR A 291 7.96 -22.88 20.03
C THR A 291 9.48 -22.94 20.04
N ASP A 292 10.04 -23.11 21.21
CA ASP A 292 11.45 -23.42 21.40
C ASP A 292 11.66 -24.92 21.24
N ASP A 293 12.09 -25.35 20.06
CA ASP A 293 12.22 -26.79 19.78
C ASP A 293 13.55 -27.39 20.20
N ASN A 294 14.52 -26.68 20.75
CA ASN A 294 15.75 -27.32 21.26
C ASN A 294 16.99 -26.42 21.49
N ALA A 295 16.97 -25.12 21.25
CA ALA A 295 18.19 -24.30 21.24
C ALA A 295 18.13 -22.97 22.00
N GLY A 296 17.00 -22.64 22.60
CA GLY A 296 16.89 -21.38 23.40
C GLY A 296 16.81 -20.09 22.57
N GLU A 297 16.86 -20.15 21.26
CA GLU A 297 16.73 -18.96 20.40
C GLU A 297 15.39 -18.94 19.68
N LEU A 298 14.54 -17.97 20.03
CA LEU A 298 13.25 -17.77 19.36
C LEU A 298 13.46 -17.07 18.03
N THR A 299 12.84 -17.59 16.98
CA THR A 299 12.90 -17.01 15.62
C THR A 299 11.51 -16.94 15.00
N LEU A 300 11.39 -16.24 13.85
CA LEU A 300 10.12 -16.13 13.11
C LEU A 300 9.82 -17.36 12.22
N LYS A 301 10.51 -18.49 12.41
CA LYS A 301 10.35 -19.73 11.60
C LYS A 301 8.91 -20.25 11.52
N ASP A 302 8.09 -20.02 12.57
CA ASP A 302 6.71 -20.48 12.66
C ASP A 302 5.67 -19.45 12.20
N MET A 303 6.13 -18.32 11.67
CA MET A 303 5.31 -17.23 11.16
C MET A 303 5.32 -17.17 9.63
N LEU A 304 4.22 -16.76 9.04
CA LEU A 304 4.07 -16.48 7.60
C LEU A 304 4.00 -15.00 7.38
N ALA A 305 5.01 -14.44 6.71
CA ALA A 305 5.04 -13.02 6.37
C ALA A 305 4.34 -12.71 5.06
N SER A 306 3.69 -11.55 4.99
CA SER A 306 3.03 -11.00 3.82
C SER A 306 2.92 -9.48 3.89
N TYR A 307 2.54 -8.84 2.77
CA TYR A 307 2.33 -7.39 2.65
C TYR A 307 3.52 -6.55 3.15
N PRO A 308 4.73 -6.76 2.60
CA PRO A 308 5.91 -6.03 3.06
C PRO A 308 5.84 -4.55 2.67
N VAL A 309 6.30 -3.68 3.58
CA VAL A 309 6.45 -2.24 3.34
C VAL A 309 7.78 -1.78 3.91
N SER A 310 8.67 -1.24 3.09
CA SER A 310 9.93 -0.68 3.58
C SER A 310 9.68 0.59 4.39
N SER A 311 10.35 0.70 5.54
CA SER A 311 10.36 1.92 6.33
C SER A 311 10.94 3.09 5.55
N LEU A 312 10.34 4.25 5.72
CA LEU A 312 10.81 5.52 5.15
C LEU A 312 11.42 6.44 6.23
N ALA A 313 11.52 5.95 7.48
CA ALA A 313 11.97 6.77 8.61
C ALA A 313 13.45 7.14 8.51
N ASP A 314 14.30 6.23 8.00
CA ASP A 314 15.72 6.50 7.80
C ASP A 314 16.20 6.00 6.43
N HIS A 315 17.15 6.74 5.81
CA HIS A 315 17.67 6.44 4.50
C HIS A 315 18.55 5.17 4.46
N CYS A 316 19.11 4.77 5.59
CA CYS A 316 20.09 3.68 5.70
C CYS A 316 19.53 2.39 6.30
N ASP A 317 18.28 2.39 6.75
CA ASP A 317 17.72 1.25 7.46
C ASP A 317 17.01 0.30 6.51
N ASP A 318 17.33 -0.99 6.60
CA ASP A 318 16.63 -2.10 5.97
C ASP A 318 15.48 -2.60 6.87
N VAL A 319 14.74 -1.67 7.45
CA VAL A 319 13.58 -1.96 8.29
C VAL A 319 12.35 -2.15 7.40
N VAL A 320 11.64 -3.25 7.63
CA VAL A 320 10.46 -3.64 6.88
C VAL A 320 9.31 -3.95 7.83
N TYR A 321 8.15 -3.36 7.56
CA TYR A 321 6.88 -3.72 8.18
C TYR A 321 6.26 -4.88 7.41
N MET A 322 5.71 -5.86 8.11
CA MET A 322 5.08 -7.03 7.49
C MET A 322 3.87 -7.47 8.31
N LEU A 323 2.85 -7.96 7.62
CA LEU A 323 1.78 -8.70 8.25
C LEU A 323 2.25 -10.15 8.45
N CYS A 324 2.13 -10.67 9.66
CA CYS A 324 2.48 -12.04 10.00
C CYS A 324 1.30 -12.82 10.57
N GLU A 325 1.20 -14.07 10.17
CA GLU A 325 0.21 -15.04 10.66
C GLU A 325 0.94 -16.28 11.15
N SER A 326 0.39 -16.97 12.16
CA SER A 326 0.96 -18.23 12.63
C SER A 326 0.74 -19.37 11.62
N LYS A 327 1.74 -20.22 11.40
CA LYS A 327 1.63 -21.46 10.61
C LYS A 327 0.71 -22.50 11.27
N SER A 328 0.44 -22.36 12.58
CA SER A 328 -0.45 -23.26 13.32
C SER A 328 -1.93 -23.12 12.97
N GLY A 329 -2.29 -22.13 12.13
CA GLY A 329 -3.67 -21.90 11.69
C GLY A 329 -4.55 -21.19 12.72
N THR A 330 -3.97 -20.65 13.79
CA THR A 330 -4.69 -19.72 14.67
C THR A 330 -5.03 -18.48 13.85
N LYS A 331 -6.29 -17.99 13.96
CA LYS A 331 -6.74 -16.78 13.23
C LYS A 331 -6.15 -15.49 13.80
N LYS A 332 -4.97 -15.55 14.40
CA LYS A 332 -4.28 -14.39 14.93
C LYS A 332 -3.27 -13.89 13.91
N SER A 333 -3.18 -12.59 13.80
CA SER A 333 -2.21 -11.90 12.95
C SER A 333 -1.59 -10.71 13.68
N TRP A 334 -0.41 -10.37 13.25
CA TRP A 334 0.40 -9.31 13.83
C TRP A 334 0.98 -8.44 12.74
N LEU A 335 1.05 -7.14 13.00
CA LEU A 335 1.92 -6.26 12.27
C LEU A 335 3.29 -6.29 12.98
N ILE A 336 4.32 -6.63 12.25
CA ILE A 336 5.69 -6.71 12.77
C ILE A 336 6.62 -5.75 12.06
N THR A 337 7.62 -5.27 12.78
CA THR A 337 8.73 -4.49 12.25
C THR A 337 10.01 -5.31 12.38
N VAL A 338 10.70 -5.53 11.26
CA VAL A 338 11.92 -6.34 11.20
C VAL A 338 13.06 -5.51 10.62
N ASP A 339 14.20 -5.47 11.31
CA ASP A 339 15.46 -4.99 10.75
C ASP A 339 16.15 -6.17 10.03
N LEU A 340 16.05 -6.18 8.70
CA LEU A 340 16.59 -7.27 7.87
C LEU A 340 18.13 -7.31 7.90
N LYS A 341 18.78 -6.18 8.16
CA LYS A 341 20.24 -6.08 8.23
C LYS A 341 20.77 -6.68 9.52
N LYS A 342 20.12 -6.34 10.65
CA LYS A 342 20.48 -6.89 11.96
C LYS A 342 19.87 -8.25 12.22
N LYS A 343 18.85 -8.66 11.42
CA LYS A 343 18.09 -9.90 11.56
C LYS A 343 17.40 -10.03 12.92
N ILE A 344 16.75 -8.95 13.35
CA ILE A 344 16.00 -8.89 14.61
C ILE A 344 14.56 -8.44 14.39
N LEU A 345 13.66 -8.96 15.21
CA LEU A 345 12.32 -8.41 15.40
C LEU A 345 12.44 -7.15 16.26
N VAL A 346 12.04 -6.00 15.71
CA VAL A 346 12.14 -4.71 16.41
C VAL A 346 10.90 -4.47 17.25
N GLU A 347 9.72 -4.59 16.63
CA GLU A 347 8.43 -4.33 17.27
C GLU A 347 7.35 -5.25 16.70
N LEU A 348 6.29 -5.45 17.46
CA LEU A 348 5.09 -6.12 16.99
C LEU A 348 3.83 -5.60 17.68
N ALA A 349 2.71 -5.62 16.96
CA ALA A 349 1.39 -5.30 17.48
C ALA A 349 0.35 -6.28 16.94
N PRO A 350 -0.69 -6.63 17.72
CA PRO A 350 -1.82 -7.40 17.22
C PRO A 350 -2.48 -6.67 16.05
N PHE A 351 -2.84 -7.42 15.01
CA PHE A 351 -3.52 -6.90 13.84
C PHE A 351 -4.89 -7.58 13.68
N PRO A 352 -6.00 -6.84 13.80
CA PRO A 352 -7.32 -7.42 13.59
C PRO A 352 -7.55 -7.64 12.10
N LEU A 353 -7.59 -8.91 11.66
CA LEU A 353 -7.91 -9.26 10.25
C LEU A 353 -9.36 -8.99 9.88
N GLU A 354 -10.27 -8.91 10.86
CA GLU A 354 -11.69 -8.73 10.61
C GLU A 354 -11.98 -7.34 10.05
N GLY A 355 -12.28 -7.30 8.76
CA GLY A 355 -12.74 -6.10 8.05
C GLY A 355 -11.66 -5.30 7.31
N TYR A 356 -10.40 -5.71 7.29
CA TYR A 356 -9.33 -5.02 6.57
C TYR A 356 -8.83 -5.82 5.37
N TYR A 357 -9.40 -5.55 4.21
CA TYR A 357 -8.93 -6.12 2.92
C TYR A 357 -7.93 -5.22 2.18
N SER A 358 -7.59 -4.08 2.76
CA SER A 358 -6.68 -3.14 2.10
C SER A 358 -5.36 -3.07 2.86
N PRO A 359 -4.21 -3.24 2.20
CA PRO A 359 -2.93 -3.07 2.85
C PRO A 359 -2.83 -1.65 3.43
N ALA A 360 -2.30 -1.54 4.64
CA ALA A 360 -2.01 -0.25 5.26
C ALA A 360 -1.03 0.53 4.38
N HIS A 361 -1.22 1.85 4.31
CA HIS A 361 -0.32 2.75 3.60
C HIS A 361 0.41 3.62 4.60
N PRO A 362 1.72 3.79 4.46
CA PRO A 362 2.44 4.82 5.19
C PRO A 362 1.80 6.19 4.92
N SER A 363 1.53 6.94 5.97
CA SER A 363 0.98 8.30 5.89
C SER A 363 1.65 9.18 6.92
N GLU A 364 1.93 10.41 6.57
CA GLU A 364 2.46 11.42 7.49
C GLU A 364 1.34 12.29 8.11
N LEU A 365 0.08 12.01 7.79
CA LEU A 365 -1.07 12.83 8.18
C LEU A 365 -1.14 13.08 9.69
N SER A 366 -0.75 12.09 10.51
CA SER A 366 -0.72 12.20 11.97
C SER A 366 0.15 13.35 12.48
N ASN A 367 1.21 13.71 11.74
CA ASN A 367 2.11 14.81 12.10
C ASN A 367 1.45 16.19 11.95
N TYR A 368 0.32 16.26 11.25
CA TYR A 368 -0.42 17.49 10.95
C TYR A 368 -1.75 17.59 11.69
N LEU A 369 -2.10 16.57 12.48
CA LEU A 369 -3.29 16.62 13.31
C LEU A 369 -3.01 17.50 14.53
N ASN A 370 -3.82 18.52 14.74
CA ASN A 370 -3.81 19.26 15.98
C ASN A 370 -4.39 18.33 17.07
N VAL A 371 -3.53 17.75 17.88
CA VAL A 371 -3.95 17.02 19.07
C VAL A 371 -4.44 18.08 20.06
N ALA A 372 -5.75 18.34 20.11
CA ALA A 372 -6.34 19.04 21.23
C ALA A 372 -5.99 18.22 22.50
N PRO A 373 -5.53 18.86 23.59
CA PRO A 373 -5.32 18.14 24.84
C PRO A 373 -6.66 17.46 25.20
N ALA A 374 -6.60 16.19 25.57
CA ALA A 374 -7.76 15.48 26.08
C ALA A 374 -8.37 16.34 27.19
N GLU A 375 -9.62 16.73 27.06
CA GLU A 375 -10.38 17.34 28.15
C GLU A 375 -10.38 16.30 29.27
N GLU A 376 -9.68 16.60 30.37
CA GLU A 376 -9.79 15.84 31.59
C GLU A 376 -11.25 15.85 31.97
N GLU A 377 -11.92 14.69 31.94
CA GLU A 377 -13.25 14.54 32.52
C GLU A 377 -13.18 14.98 33.98
N ASP A 378 -13.69 16.15 34.23
CA ASP A 378 -13.83 16.71 35.58
C ASP A 378 -14.84 15.84 36.35
N THR A 379 -14.32 14.78 36.97
CA THR A 379 -15.09 14.01 37.97
C THR A 379 -15.21 14.80 39.24
N SER A 380 -15.95 15.93 39.20
CA SER A 380 -16.44 16.56 40.39
C SER A 380 -17.67 15.82 40.87
N GLU A 381 -17.49 14.74 41.62
CA GLU A 381 -18.49 14.30 42.57
C GLU A 381 -18.65 15.40 43.61
N GLY A 382 -19.74 16.12 43.54
CA GLY A 382 -20.20 17.05 44.58
C GLY A 382 -21.08 16.32 45.60
N PRO A 383 -21.15 16.78 46.83
CA PRO A 383 -21.63 16.09 48.00
C PRO A 383 -23.14 15.83 48.04
#